data_08aab8c894109c3f124b8cd50cc9c704
#
_entry.id   08aab8c894109c3f124b8cd50cc9c704
#
_cell.length_a   1.000
_cell.length_b   1.000
_cell.length_c   1.000
_cell.angle_alpha   90.00
_cell.angle_beta   90.00
_cell.angle_gamma   90.00
#
_symmetry.space_group_name_H-M   'P 1'
#
loop_
_entity.id
_entity.type
_entity.pdbx_description
1 polymer ?
#
loop_
_entity_poly.entity_id
_entity_poly.type
_entity_poly.pdbx_seq_one_letter_code
_entity_poly.pdbx_strand_id
1 'polypeptide(L)'
;HSLYSSFKADTRLQALSICLAKPIWLQADALNCHPNYQNTGVLGCNITPLSNIAKKHKFSHAVVVSEQGKANVQNGVMYLDISDAYSVFVHELAHFAGFADEYPIGRSMANKLCDEDGISDFMPPNLIVDSEYWYAPHETVENWLEIDPATIIARAKTCTVLGANSYKPSRRITFMEHHDSGVIPPLYLVLWQQQLEKQNAQRPISINFFQAFHNSGNQKEAAHWLAEYEAFTGGI
;
A
#
# COMPACT_ATOMS: atom_id res chain seq x y z
N HIS A 1 -10.44 16.23 -7.36
CA HIS A 1 -10.95 17.13 -6.32
C HIS A 1 -11.91 16.40 -5.37
N SER A 2 -12.78 15.52 -5.88
CA SER A 2 -13.75 14.74 -5.08
C SER A 2 -13.06 13.86 -4.03
N LEU A 3 -12.02 13.09 -4.39
CA LEU A 3 -11.29 12.22 -3.47
C LEU A 3 -10.73 12.98 -2.26
N TYR A 4 -10.11 14.15 -2.50
CA TYR A 4 -9.60 15.00 -1.42
C TYR A 4 -10.72 15.46 -0.48
N SER A 5 -11.85 15.91 -1.02
CA SER A 5 -12.99 16.36 -0.23
C SER A 5 -13.62 15.22 0.56
N SER A 6 -13.76 14.04 -0.06
CA SER A 6 -14.28 12.84 0.60
C SER A 6 -13.37 12.37 1.73
N PHE A 7 -12.04 12.38 1.53
CA PHE A 7 -11.08 12.04 2.58
C PHE A 7 -11.19 13.00 3.78
N LYS A 8 -11.31 14.30 3.52
CA LYS A 8 -11.47 15.30 4.59
C LYS A 8 -12.79 15.16 5.37
N ALA A 9 -13.80 14.61 4.75
CA ALA A 9 -15.11 14.37 5.37
C ALA A 9 -15.22 12.99 6.04
N ASP A 10 -14.32 12.05 5.77
CA ASP A 10 -14.37 10.69 6.31
C ASP A 10 -13.88 10.65 7.77
N THR A 11 -14.84 10.68 8.69
CA THR A 11 -14.57 10.67 10.13
C THR A 11 -13.89 9.39 10.61
N ARG A 12 -14.02 8.27 9.88
CA ARG A 12 -13.40 6.98 10.24
C ARG A 12 -11.88 7.06 10.18
N LEU A 13 -11.34 7.83 9.23
CA LEU A 13 -9.89 7.94 8.99
C LEU A 13 -9.23 9.10 9.71
N GLN A 14 -9.99 9.95 10.40
CA GLN A 14 -9.45 11.13 11.09
C GLN A 14 -8.51 10.80 12.25
N ALA A 15 -8.59 9.59 12.81
CA ALA A 15 -7.68 9.11 13.85
C ALA A 15 -6.31 8.69 13.31
N LEU A 16 -6.17 8.52 11.98
CA LEU A 16 -4.92 8.10 11.36
C LEU A 16 -4.00 9.30 11.12
N SER A 17 -2.71 9.11 11.35
CA SER A 17 -1.66 10.12 11.12
C SER A 17 -1.37 10.31 9.62
N ILE A 18 -2.42 10.60 8.84
CA ILE A 18 -2.34 10.80 7.38
C ILE A 18 -2.66 12.25 7.05
N CYS A 19 -1.74 12.91 6.33
CA CYS A 19 -1.95 14.25 5.80
C CYS A 19 -2.04 14.19 4.27
N LEU A 20 -3.22 14.46 3.73
CA LEU A 20 -3.44 14.55 2.27
C LEU A 20 -3.36 16.01 1.82
N ALA A 21 -2.39 16.32 0.94
CA ALA A 21 -2.23 17.64 0.36
C ALA A 21 -3.30 17.94 -0.70
N LYS A 22 -3.51 19.23 -0.99
CA LYS A 22 -4.38 19.62 -2.12
C LYS A 22 -3.81 19.10 -3.44
N PRO A 23 -4.66 18.66 -4.39
CA PRO A 23 -4.22 18.18 -5.69
C PRO A 23 -3.40 19.22 -6.46
N ILE A 24 -2.36 18.74 -7.15
CA ILE A 24 -1.57 19.50 -8.10
C ILE A 24 -1.96 19.01 -9.50
N TRP A 25 -2.35 19.93 -10.36
CA TRP A 25 -2.69 19.62 -11.75
C TRP A 25 -1.44 19.59 -12.61
N LEU A 26 -1.30 18.52 -13.39
CA LEU A 26 -0.25 18.37 -14.38
C LEU A 26 -0.87 18.32 -15.78
N GLN A 27 -0.05 18.55 -16.80
CA GLN A 27 -0.45 18.28 -18.20
C GLN A 27 -0.70 16.78 -18.38
N ALA A 28 -1.65 16.40 -19.22
CA ALA A 28 -2.14 15.02 -19.35
C ALA A 28 -1.02 14.01 -19.67
N ASP A 29 -0.01 14.40 -20.43
CA ASP A 29 1.12 13.58 -20.85
C ASP A 29 2.38 13.71 -19.97
N ALA A 30 2.34 14.58 -18.95
CA ALA A 30 3.52 14.91 -18.14
C ALA A 30 4.20 13.70 -17.49
N LEU A 31 3.43 12.68 -17.14
CA LEU A 31 3.92 11.46 -16.51
C LEU A 31 3.91 10.24 -17.44
N ASN A 32 3.47 10.38 -18.68
CA ASN A 32 3.36 9.28 -19.64
C ASN A 32 2.74 8.00 -19.02
N CYS A 33 1.56 8.15 -18.43
CA CYS A 33 0.85 7.07 -17.76
C CYS A 33 0.29 6.07 -18.78
N HIS A 34 0.32 4.78 -18.44
CA HIS A 34 -0.19 3.72 -19.30
C HIS A 34 -0.84 2.60 -18.48
N PRO A 35 -2.02 2.06 -18.89
CA PRO A 35 -2.73 1.01 -18.16
C PRO A 35 -1.99 -0.34 -18.12
N ASN A 36 -1.00 -0.54 -18.97
CA ASN A 36 -0.06 -1.66 -18.96
C ASN A 36 1.38 -1.13 -18.98
N TYR A 37 1.74 -0.36 -17.95
CA TYR A 37 3.06 0.27 -17.87
C TYR A 37 4.16 -0.79 -17.80
N GLN A 38 5.15 -0.68 -18.70
CA GLN A 38 6.27 -1.62 -18.78
C GLN A 38 5.86 -3.11 -18.86
N ASN A 39 4.69 -3.40 -19.44
CA ASN A 39 4.12 -4.75 -19.56
C ASN A 39 3.82 -5.46 -18.24
N THR A 40 3.55 -4.71 -17.19
CA THR A 40 3.23 -5.24 -15.85
C THR A 40 1.75 -5.65 -15.69
N GLY A 41 0.89 -5.26 -16.64
CA GLY A 41 -0.56 -5.49 -16.57
C GLY A 41 -1.32 -4.53 -15.64
N VAL A 42 -0.64 -3.53 -15.07
CA VAL A 42 -1.23 -2.54 -14.17
C VAL A 42 -0.92 -1.11 -14.63
N LEU A 43 -1.71 -0.17 -14.15
CA LEU A 43 -1.48 1.25 -14.36
C LEU A 43 -0.16 1.68 -13.72
N GLY A 44 0.64 2.42 -14.45
CA GLY A 44 1.86 3.04 -13.97
C GLY A 44 2.26 4.22 -14.82
N CYS A 45 3.21 5.01 -14.35
CA CYS A 45 3.65 6.24 -14.99
C CYS A 45 5.17 6.41 -14.85
N ASN A 46 5.76 7.24 -15.71
CA ASN A 46 7.08 7.78 -15.44
C ASN A 46 6.98 8.85 -14.35
N ILE A 47 7.36 8.50 -13.14
CA ILE A 47 7.24 9.40 -11.98
C ILE A 47 8.43 10.36 -11.84
N THR A 48 9.47 10.23 -12.66
CA THR A 48 10.68 11.06 -12.57
C THR A 48 10.38 12.58 -12.55
N PRO A 49 9.40 13.10 -13.33
CA PRO A 49 9.05 14.52 -13.28
C PRO A 49 8.52 14.98 -11.89
N LEU A 50 7.95 14.06 -11.09
CA LEU A 50 7.48 14.39 -9.74
C LEU A 50 8.63 14.68 -8.76
N SER A 51 9.86 14.29 -9.08
CA SER A 51 11.02 14.47 -8.19
C SER A 51 11.26 15.94 -7.82
N ASN A 52 11.09 16.86 -8.77
CA ASN A 52 11.20 18.31 -8.51
C ASN A 52 10.06 18.82 -7.61
N ILE A 53 8.86 18.27 -7.78
CA ILE A 53 7.70 18.58 -6.95
C ILE A 53 7.94 18.07 -5.53
N ALA A 54 8.46 16.83 -5.40
CA ALA A 54 8.77 16.21 -4.11
C ALA A 54 9.86 16.99 -3.34
N LYS A 55 10.91 17.45 -4.01
CA LYS A 55 11.94 18.33 -3.41
C LYS A 55 11.34 19.60 -2.82
N LYS A 56 10.35 20.18 -3.51
CA LYS A 56 9.70 21.44 -3.10
C LYS A 56 8.67 21.25 -1.99
N HIS A 57 7.87 20.19 -2.04
CA HIS A 57 6.69 20.02 -1.18
C HIS A 57 6.87 18.95 -0.09
N LYS A 58 7.97 18.20 -0.09
CA LYS A 58 8.36 17.26 0.98
C LYS A 58 7.26 16.26 1.36
N PHE A 59 6.70 15.55 0.39
CA PHE A 59 5.77 14.45 0.63
C PHE A 59 6.46 13.09 0.57
N SER A 60 5.99 12.14 1.36
CA SER A 60 6.52 10.76 1.41
C SER A 60 5.85 9.83 0.40
N HIS A 61 4.60 10.08 0.05
CA HIS A 61 3.79 9.25 -0.86
C HIS A 61 3.07 10.13 -1.87
N ALA A 62 2.75 9.59 -3.03
CA ALA A 62 2.00 10.29 -4.06
C ALA A 62 0.76 9.50 -4.49
N VAL A 63 -0.29 10.21 -4.85
CA VAL A 63 -1.47 9.67 -5.53
C VAL A 63 -1.52 10.27 -6.92
N VAL A 64 -1.42 9.44 -7.94
CA VAL A 64 -1.51 9.83 -9.36
C VAL A 64 -2.86 9.36 -9.88
N VAL A 65 -3.65 10.30 -10.41
CA VAL A 65 -4.94 10.00 -11.03
C VAL A 65 -4.80 10.17 -12.55
N SER A 66 -5.06 9.10 -13.29
CA SER A 66 -4.98 9.00 -14.74
C SER A 66 -6.38 8.87 -15.36
N GLU A 67 -6.46 8.90 -16.68
CA GLU A 67 -7.75 8.76 -17.40
C GLU A 67 -8.32 7.34 -17.30
N GLN A 68 -7.45 6.32 -17.31
CA GLN A 68 -7.86 4.92 -17.29
C GLN A 68 -6.75 4.03 -16.74
N GLY A 69 -7.14 2.91 -16.14
CA GLY A 69 -6.22 1.86 -15.71
C GLY A 69 -6.71 1.19 -14.42
N LYS A 70 -6.09 0.09 -14.04
CA LYS A 70 -6.41 -0.61 -12.79
C LYS A 70 -5.69 0.06 -11.63
N ALA A 71 -6.45 0.38 -10.56
CA ALA A 71 -5.90 0.89 -9.30
C ALA A 71 -4.84 -0.04 -8.73
N ASN A 72 -3.77 0.54 -8.20
CA ASN A 72 -2.70 -0.22 -7.52
C ASN A 72 -1.75 0.71 -6.78
N VAL A 73 -0.94 0.13 -5.88
CA VAL A 73 0.14 0.82 -5.15
C VAL A 73 1.49 0.20 -5.48
N GLN A 74 2.47 1.03 -5.82
CA GLN A 74 3.86 0.59 -6.08
C GLN A 74 4.85 1.59 -5.49
N ASN A 75 5.69 1.15 -4.56
CA ASN A 75 6.84 1.91 -4.03
C ASN A 75 6.52 3.39 -3.73
N GLY A 76 5.52 3.62 -2.88
CA GLY A 76 5.15 4.96 -2.44
C GLY A 76 4.29 5.77 -3.42
N VAL A 77 3.83 5.15 -4.52
CA VAL A 77 2.91 5.77 -5.47
C VAL A 77 1.64 4.94 -5.58
N MET A 78 0.50 5.56 -5.33
CA MET A 78 -0.83 5.04 -5.62
C MET A 78 -1.24 5.52 -7.01
N TYR A 79 -1.68 4.60 -7.85
CA TYR A 79 -2.25 4.90 -9.16
C TYR A 79 -3.74 4.63 -9.13
N LEU A 80 -4.51 5.61 -9.58
CA LEU A 80 -5.98 5.53 -9.72
C LEU A 80 -6.38 6.00 -11.09
N ASP A 81 -7.57 5.64 -11.54
CA ASP A 81 -8.20 6.29 -12.68
C ASP A 81 -9.36 7.20 -12.24
N ILE A 82 -9.84 8.00 -13.19
CA ILE A 82 -10.91 8.98 -12.93
C ILE A 82 -12.25 8.34 -12.58
N SER A 83 -12.45 7.05 -12.86
CA SER A 83 -13.67 6.29 -12.55
C SER A 83 -13.62 5.62 -11.19
N ASP A 84 -12.43 5.56 -10.56
CA ASP A 84 -12.26 4.92 -9.26
C ASP A 84 -13.07 5.64 -8.17
N ALA A 85 -13.87 4.86 -7.45
CA ALA A 85 -14.66 5.35 -6.34
C ALA A 85 -13.76 5.68 -5.13
N TYR A 86 -14.27 6.50 -4.22
CA TYR A 86 -13.56 6.81 -2.97
C TYR A 86 -13.25 5.56 -2.13
N SER A 87 -14.07 4.51 -2.20
CA SER A 87 -13.82 3.23 -1.55
C SER A 87 -12.55 2.54 -2.08
N VAL A 88 -12.28 2.64 -3.39
CA VAL A 88 -11.02 2.16 -3.99
C VAL A 88 -9.83 2.96 -3.44
N PHE A 89 -9.93 4.29 -3.39
CA PHE A 89 -8.89 5.12 -2.79
C PHE A 89 -8.58 4.72 -1.34
N VAL A 90 -9.59 4.45 -0.51
CA VAL A 90 -9.38 4.01 0.89
C VAL A 90 -8.70 2.65 0.96
N HIS A 91 -9.09 1.71 0.09
CA HIS A 91 -8.45 0.41 -0.04
C HIS A 91 -6.97 0.53 -0.41
N GLU A 92 -6.67 1.27 -1.48
CA GLU A 92 -5.29 1.48 -1.93
C GLU A 92 -4.45 2.27 -0.89
N LEU A 93 -5.09 3.16 -0.12
CA LEU A 93 -4.40 3.91 0.93
C LEU A 93 -3.88 3.01 2.05
N ALA A 94 -4.59 1.92 2.36
CA ALA A 94 -4.14 0.94 3.35
C ALA A 94 -2.90 0.14 2.89
N HIS A 95 -2.72 -0.05 1.59
CA HIS A 95 -1.51 -0.68 1.07
C HIS A 95 -0.23 0.13 1.35
N PHE A 96 -0.30 1.45 1.48
CA PHE A 96 0.86 2.22 1.94
C PHE A 96 1.31 1.86 3.36
N ALA A 97 0.39 1.38 4.19
CA ALA A 97 0.68 0.87 5.52
C ALA A 97 0.89 -0.66 5.55
N GLY A 98 1.05 -1.28 4.37
CA GLY A 98 1.39 -2.68 4.23
C GLY A 98 0.24 -3.67 4.43
N PHE A 99 -1.00 -3.22 4.41
CA PHE A 99 -2.14 -4.13 4.41
C PHE A 99 -2.13 -4.98 3.14
N ALA A 100 -2.47 -6.25 3.28
CA ALA A 100 -2.63 -7.16 2.16
C ALA A 100 -4.09 -7.26 1.72
N ASP A 101 -4.29 -7.58 0.44
CA ASP A 101 -5.59 -7.97 -0.09
C ASP A 101 -6.10 -9.24 0.59
N GLU A 102 -7.39 -9.26 0.94
CA GLU A 102 -8.05 -10.41 1.56
C GLU A 102 -8.87 -11.24 0.55
N TYR A 103 -8.92 -10.79 -0.73
CA TYR A 103 -9.47 -11.53 -1.86
C TYR A 103 -8.39 -12.36 -2.56
N PRO A 104 -8.77 -13.29 -3.48
CA PRO A 104 -7.79 -14.10 -4.20
C PRO A 104 -6.85 -13.23 -5.03
N ILE A 105 -5.55 -13.24 -4.70
CA ILE A 105 -4.53 -12.52 -5.46
C ILE A 105 -3.96 -13.37 -6.59
N GLY A 106 -3.34 -12.72 -7.59
CA GLY A 106 -2.72 -13.42 -8.70
C GLY A 106 -1.52 -14.27 -8.26
N ARG A 107 -1.25 -15.37 -8.98
CA ARG A 107 -0.20 -16.36 -8.65
C ARG A 107 1.18 -15.71 -8.40
N SER A 108 1.58 -14.75 -9.19
CA SER A 108 2.88 -14.08 -9.01
C SER A 108 3.00 -13.33 -7.68
N MET A 109 1.92 -12.71 -7.22
CA MET A 109 1.88 -12.04 -5.93
C MET A 109 1.72 -13.06 -4.80
N ALA A 110 0.91 -14.10 -5.01
CA ALA A 110 0.74 -15.18 -4.04
C ALA A 110 2.07 -15.91 -3.75
N ASN A 111 2.88 -16.18 -4.77
CA ASN A 111 4.22 -16.77 -4.58
C ASN A 111 5.12 -15.89 -3.70
N LYS A 112 4.94 -14.58 -3.70
CA LYS A 112 5.74 -13.67 -2.86
C LYS A 112 5.22 -13.57 -1.43
N LEU A 113 3.92 -13.71 -1.24
CA LEU A 113 3.26 -13.49 0.05
C LEU A 113 2.93 -14.79 0.78
N CYS A 114 2.66 -15.87 0.06
CA CYS A 114 2.06 -17.08 0.58
C CYS A 114 2.95 -18.34 0.37
N ASP A 115 4.08 -18.23 -0.32
CA ASP A 115 4.97 -19.36 -0.58
C ASP A 115 6.04 -19.47 0.51
N GLU A 116 6.42 -20.69 0.82
CA GLU A 116 7.39 -21.06 1.86
C GLU A 116 8.80 -20.51 1.56
N ASP A 117 9.16 -20.41 0.30
CA ASP A 117 10.45 -19.85 -0.15
C ASP A 117 10.45 -18.32 -0.20
N GLY A 118 9.29 -17.70 -0.12
CA GLY A 118 9.10 -16.27 -0.08
C GLY A 118 9.18 -15.73 1.34
N ILE A 119 10.36 -15.79 1.99
CA ILE A 119 10.61 -15.07 3.22
C ILE A 119 10.45 -13.58 2.93
N SER A 120 9.22 -13.12 2.99
CA SER A 120 8.94 -11.71 3.02
C SER A 120 9.29 -11.23 4.44
N ASP A 121 10.34 -10.44 4.57
CA ASP A 121 10.67 -9.72 5.80
C ASP A 121 9.52 -8.80 6.25
N PHE A 122 8.45 -8.79 5.47
CA PHE A 122 7.29 -7.94 5.67
C PHE A 122 6.01 -8.78 5.86
N MET A 123 5.54 -8.82 7.11
CA MET A 123 4.24 -9.41 7.45
C MET A 123 3.14 -8.36 7.37
N PRO A 124 2.09 -8.59 6.55
CA PRO A 124 0.93 -7.70 6.53
C PRO A 124 0.27 -7.64 7.91
N PRO A 125 -0.14 -6.45 8.38
CA PRO A 125 -0.75 -6.34 9.71
C PRO A 125 -2.13 -7.01 9.82
N ASN A 126 -2.83 -7.21 8.71
CA ASN A 126 -4.19 -7.75 8.63
C ASN A 126 -4.26 -9.21 8.15
N LEU A 127 -3.12 -9.87 7.92
CA LEU A 127 -3.12 -11.20 7.32
C LEU A 127 -2.03 -12.07 7.94
N ILE A 128 -2.36 -13.33 8.19
CA ILE A 128 -1.40 -14.40 8.45
C ILE A 128 -1.58 -15.52 7.44
N VAL A 129 -0.48 -16.19 7.12
CA VAL A 129 -0.47 -17.36 6.25
C VAL A 129 -0.14 -18.58 7.09
N ASP A 130 -0.94 -19.63 6.98
CA ASP A 130 -0.73 -20.90 7.63
C ASP A 130 0.17 -21.76 6.76
N SER A 131 1.46 -21.81 7.08
CA SER A 131 2.40 -22.76 6.52
C SER A 131 3.14 -23.47 7.67
N GLU A 132 3.63 -24.68 7.42
CA GLU A 132 4.38 -25.46 8.42
C GLU A 132 5.65 -24.75 8.91
N TYR A 133 6.11 -23.73 8.19
CA TYR A 133 7.39 -23.02 8.44
C TYR A 133 7.23 -21.62 9.01
N TRP A 134 6.01 -21.10 9.15
CA TRP A 134 5.78 -19.75 9.66
C TRP A 134 5.70 -19.71 11.18
N TYR A 135 6.77 -19.29 11.83
CA TYR A 135 6.83 -19.07 13.28
C TYR A 135 6.22 -17.72 13.72
N ALA A 136 6.05 -16.77 12.84
CA ALA A 136 5.51 -15.44 13.14
C ALA A 136 3.98 -15.31 13.31
N PRO A 137 3.13 -16.28 12.95
CA PRO A 137 1.68 -16.18 13.15
C PRO A 137 1.27 -15.92 14.61
N HIS A 138 2.01 -16.45 15.57
CA HIS A 138 1.67 -16.30 17.00
C HIS A 138 1.74 -14.84 17.46
N GLU A 139 2.83 -14.13 17.19
CA GLU A 139 2.98 -12.74 17.61
C GLU A 139 1.92 -11.84 16.98
N THR A 140 1.59 -12.08 15.72
CA THR A 140 0.54 -11.31 15.03
C THR A 140 -0.83 -11.58 15.60
N VAL A 141 -1.16 -12.84 15.87
CA VAL A 141 -2.43 -13.22 16.50
C VAL A 141 -2.52 -12.70 17.93
N GLU A 142 -1.45 -12.80 18.70
CA GLU A 142 -1.38 -12.26 20.06
C GLU A 142 -1.61 -10.75 20.06
N ASN A 143 -0.96 -10.01 19.16
CA ASN A 143 -1.17 -8.57 19.00
C ASN A 143 -2.64 -8.24 18.65
N TRP A 144 -3.28 -9.01 17.76
CA TRP A 144 -4.70 -8.81 17.45
C TRP A 144 -5.60 -8.99 18.68
N LEU A 145 -5.34 -10.06 19.46
CA LEU A 145 -6.13 -10.39 20.66
C LEU A 145 -5.81 -9.45 21.85
N GLU A 146 -4.60 -8.91 21.90
CA GLU A 146 -4.24 -7.89 22.90
C GLU A 146 -4.96 -6.56 22.62
N ILE A 147 -5.04 -6.14 21.35
CA ILE A 147 -5.75 -4.93 20.95
C ILE A 147 -7.27 -5.10 21.14
N ASP A 148 -7.82 -6.23 20.70
CA ASP A 148 -9.25 -6.54 20.80
C ASP A 148 -9.45 -8.02 21.14
N PRO A 149 -9.66 -8.37 22.41
CA PRO A 149 -9.90 -9.74 22.85
C PRO A 149 -11.15 -10.41 22.26
N ALA A 150 -12.08 -9.61 21.67
CA ALA A 150 -13.26 -10.12 20.99
C ALA A 150 -13.00 -10.43 19.50
N THR A 151 -11.77 -10.28 19.02
CA THR A 151 -11.38 -10.56 17.64
C THR A 151 -11.71 -11.99 17.25
N ILE A 152 -12.39 -12.15 16.12
CA ILE A 152 -12.69 -13.45 15.52
C ILE A 152 -11.79 -13.65 14.31
N ILE A 153 -10.88 -14.60 14.41
CA ILE A 153 -10.00 -14.97 13.29
C ILE A 153 -10.81 -15.81 12.29
N ALA A 154 -10.77 -15.41 11.03
CA ALA A 154 -11.50 -16.05 9.96
C ALA A 154 -10.60 -16.27 8.73
N ARG A 155 -10.98 -17.18 7.84
CA ARG A 155 -10.25 -17.41 6.61
C ARG A 155 -10.30 -16.18 5.70
N ALA A 156 -9.14 -15.81 5.17
CA ALA A 156 -8.99 -14.92 4.02
C ALA A 156 -8.87 -15.76 2.75
N LYS A 157 -9.08 -15.14 1.60
CA LYS A 157 -8.99 -15.81 0.28
C LYS A 157 -7.68 -15.55 -0.43
N THR A 158 -6.81 -14.76 0.13
CA THR A 158 -5.56 -14.23 -0.45
C THR A 158 -4.72 -15.32 -1.13
N CYS A 159 -4.47 -16.43 -0.42
CA CYS A 159 -3.55 -17.48 -0.86
C CYS A 159 -4.22 -18.65 -1.61
N THR A 160 -5.51 -18.56 -1.92
CA THR A 160 -6.28 -19.68 -2.50
C THR A 160 -5.76 -20.16 -3.84
N VAL A 161 -5.11 -19.33 -4.64
CA VAL A 161 -4.51 -19.71 -5.93
C VAL A 161 -3.36 -20.71 -5.79
N LEU A 162 -2.73 -20.79 -4.62
CA LEU A 162 -1.68 -21.75 -4.26
C LEU A 162 -2.22 -22.93 -3.44
N GLY A 163 -3.50 -22.90 -3.04
CA GLY A 163 -4.06 -23.88 -2.12
C GLY A 163 -3.63 -23.66 -0.66
N ALA A 164 -2.90 -22.62 -0.35
CA ALA A 164 -2.49 -22.27 0.99
C ALA A 164 -3.62 -21.58 1.78
N ASN A 165 -3.61 -21.77 3.09
CA ASN A 165 -4.54 -21.11 3.98
C ASN A 165 -4.01 -19.73 4.39
N SER A 166 -4.90 -18.76 4.42
CA SER A 166 -4.63 -17.45 5.01
C SER A 166 -5.78 -17.04 5.91
N TYR A 167 -5.48 -16.21 6.92
CA TYR A 167 -6.45 -15.79 7.93
C TYR A 167 -6.34 -14.30 8.18
N LYS A 168 -7.47 -13.71 8.61
CA LYS A 168 -7.62 -12.29 8.91
C LYS A 168 -8.36 -12.10 10.24
N PRO A 169 -8.18 -10.97 10.94
CA PRO A 169 -8.80 -10.73 12.25
C PRO A 169 -10.26 -10.21 12.13
N SER A 170 -11.02 -10.73 11.18
CA SER A 170 -12.42 -10.39 11.01
C SER A 170 -13.17 -11.43 10.17
N ARG A 171 -14.33 -11.89 10.64
CA ARG A 171 -15.24 -12.72 9.84
C ARG A 171 -16.10 -11.93 8.85
N ARG A 172 -16.09 -10.59 8.94
CA ARG A 172 -16.83 -9.72 8.03
C ARG A 172 -16.07 -9.59 6.72
N ILE A 173 -16.79 -9.31 5.63
CA ILE A 173 -16.18 -8.81 4.40
C ILE A 173 -15.69 -7.39 4.71
N THR A 174 -14.37 -7.21 4.75
CA THR A 174 -13.75 -5.91 5.04
C THR A 174 -13.51 -5.12 3.77
N PHE A 175 -13.09 -3.86 3.92
CA PHE A 175 -12.67 -3.02 2.80
C PHE A 175 -11.43 -3.57 2.05
N MET A 176 -10.61 -4.45 2.68
CA MET A 176 -9.48 -5.14 2.04
C MET A 176 -9.90 -6.41 1.29
N GLU A 177 -11.10 -6.97 1.57
CA GLU A 177 -11.67 -8.07 0.79
C GLU A 177 -12.55 -7.56 -0.36
N HIS A 178 -13.29 -6.49 -0.13
CA HIS A 178 -14.12 -5.83 -1.14
C HIS A 178 -14.24 -4.35 -0.78
N HIS A 179 -13.64 -3.48 -1.60
CA HIS A 179 -13.57 -2.04 -1.30
C HIS A 179 -14.94 -1.40 -1.02
N ASP A 180 -16.01 -1.83 -1.70
CA ASP A 180 -17.37 -1.31 -1.52
C ASP A 180 -18.08 -1.83 -0.27
N SER A 181 -17.47 -2.74 0.50
CA SER A 181 -18.09 -3.23 1.75
C SER A 181 -18.32 -2.10 2.76
N GLY A 182 -17.52 -1.04 2.69
CA GLY A 182 -17.53 0.07 3.63
C GLY A 182 -17.12 -0.30 5.06
N VAL A 183 -16.72 -1.56 5.30
CA VAL A 183 -16.40 -2.10 6.62
C VAL A 183 -14.91 -1.95 6.90
N ILE A 184 -14.57 -1.03 7.79
CA ILE A 184 -13.24 -0.90 8.39
C ILE A 184 -13.38 -1.31 9.87
N PRO A 185 -12.97 -2.53 10.27
CA PRO A 185 -13.05 -2.93 11.67
C PRO A 185 -12.21 -2.01 12.56
N PRO A 186 -12.62 -1.71 13.81
CA PRO A 186 -11.84 -0.87 14.72
C PRO A 186 -10.39 -1.35 14.90
N LEU A 187 -10.18 -2.66 14.99
CA LEU A 187 -8.84 -3.26 15.07
C LEU A 187 -7.97 -2.87 13.89
N TYR A 188 -8.54 -2.81 12.66
CA TYR A 188 -7.77 -2.41 11.47
C TYR A 188 -7.29 -0.96 11.55
N LEU A 189 -8.07 -0.06 12.14
CA LEU A 189 -7.63 1.33 12.35
C LEU A 189 -6.46 1.41 13.33
N VAL A 190 -6.47 0.61 14.39
CA VAL A 190 -5.35 0.54 15.34
C VAL A 190 -4.10 -0.03 14.67
N LEU A 191 -4.23 -1.15 13.95
CA LEU A 191 -3.14 -1.75 13.18
C LEU A 191 -2.58 -0.78 12.15
N TRP A 192 -3.47 -0.05 11.46
CA TRP A 192 -3.07 0.94 10.46
C TRP A 192 -2.25 2.07 11.09
N GLN A 193 -2.73 2.63 12.22
CA GLN A 193 -2.00 3.67 12.95
C GLN A 193 -0.63 3.15 13.44
N GLN A 194 -0.56 1.92 13.97
CA GLN A 194 0.72 1.32 14.37
C GLN A 194 1.71 1.20 13.20
N GLN A 195 1.23 0.85 11.98
CA GLN A 195 2.10 0.79 10.80
C GLN A 195 2.55 2.17 10.33
N LEU A 196 1.68 3.20 10.44
CA LEU A 196 2.06 4.57 10.11
C LEU A 196 3.15 5.12 11.05
N GLU A 197 3.19 4.67 12.29
CA GLU A 197 4.22 5.02 13.28
C GLU A 197 5.56 4.30 13.02
N LYS A 198 5.52 3.14 12.36
CA LYS A 198 6.72 2.37 11.96
C LYS A 198 7.22 2.82 10.59
N GLN A 199 8.00 3.90 10.55
CA GLN A 199 8.49 4.46 9.28
C GLN A 199 9.28 3.45 8.43
N ASN A 200 10.02 2.53 9.06
CA ASN A 200 10.77 1.47 8.38
C ASN A 200 9.87 0.41 7.71
N ALA A 201 8.60 0.30 8.09
CA ALA A 201 7.63 -0.58 7.43
C ALA A 201 7.00 0.03 6.17
N GLN A 202 7.27 1.31 5.89
CA GLN A 202 6.71 2.02 4.75
C GLN A 202 7.73 2.11 3.61
N ARG A 203 7.22 2.12 2.38
CA ARG A 203 8.03 2.36 1.18
C ARG A 203 7.69 3.73 0.61
N PRO A 204 8.40 4.80 1.00
CA PRO A 204 8.16 6.14 0.51
C PRO A 204 8.54 6.27 -0.98
N ILE A 205 8.03 7.30 -1.66
CA ILE A 205 8.29 7.56 -3.08
C ILE A 205 9.79 7.76 -3.40
N SER A 206 10.60 8.11 -2.41
CA SER A 206 12.05 8.28 -2.56
C SER A 206 12.73 7.02 -3.08
N ILE A 207 12.27 5.81 -2.69
CA ILE A 207 12.82 4.56 -3.22
C ILE A 207 12.52 4.40 -4.72
N ASN A 208 11.34 4.83 -5.16
CA ASN A 208 10.95 4.81 -6.57
C ASN A 208 11.80 5.80 -7.39
N PHE A 209 12.03 7.02 -6.89
CA PHE A 209 12.93 7.98 -7.52
C PHE A 209 14.37 7.45 -7.56
N PHE A 210 14.86 6.88 -6.46
CA PHE A 210 16.19 6.25 -6.44
C PHE A 210 16.32 5.22 -7.57
N GLN A 211 15.38 4.27 -7.67
CA GLN A 211 15.41 3.24 -8.70
C GLN A 211 15.38 3.83 -10.12
N ALA A 212 14.51 4.81 -10.36
CA ALA A 212 14.39 5.45 -11.67
C ALA A 212 15.68 6.18 -12.08
N PHE A 213 16.28 6.97 -11.19
CA PHE A 213 17.53 7.69 -11.48
C PHE A 213 18.74 6.76 -11.55
N HIS A 214 18.81 5.72 -10.73
CA HIS A 214 19.86 4.71 -10.81
C HIS A 214 19.83 4.00 -12.16
N ASN A 215 18.67 3.52 -12.59
CA ASN A 215 18.49 2.83 -13.86
C ASN A 215 18.78 3.72 -15.07
N SER A 216 18.55 5.04 -14.97
CA SER A 216 18.89 6.02 -16.03
C SER A 216 20.36 6.48 -16.00
N GLY A 217 21.16 6.00 -15.05
CA GLY A 217 22.57 6.39 -14.90
C GLY A 217 22.78 7.76 -14.24
N ASN A 218 21.74 8.43 -13.76
CA ASN A 218 21.87 9.71 -13.06
C ASN A 218 22.27 9.50 -11.58
N GLN A 219 23.55 9.21 -11.35
CA GLN A 219 24.09 8.86 -10.05
C GLN A 219 23.89 9.94 -8.98
N LYS A 220 23.92 11.22 -9.39
CA LYS A 220 23.75 12.35 -8.44
C LYS A 220 22.33 12.37 -7.86
N GLU A 221 21.32 12.26 -8.71
CA GLU A 221 19.93 12.20 -8.28
C GLU A 221 19.62 10.89 -7.54
N ALA A 222 20.18 9.77 -8.00
CA ALA A 222 20.05 8.49 -7.30
C ALA A 222 20.58 8.57 -5.86
N ALA A 223 21.79 9.10 -5.66
CA ALA A 223 22.36 9.26 -4.32
C ALA A 223 21.53 10.19 -3.43
N HIS A 224 20.99 11.28 -3.99
CA HIS A 224 20.09 12.16 -3.24
C HIS A 224 18.83 11.44 -2.75
N TRP A 225 18.17 10.67 -3.63
CA TRP A 225 16.93 9.99 -3.26
C TRP A 225 17.15 8.77 -2.38
N LEU A 226 18.32 8.12 -2.46
CA LEU A 226 18.70 7.09 -1.49
C LEU A 226 18.86 7.68 -0.09
N ALA A 227 19.55 8.81 0.04
CA ALA A 227 19.69 9.50 1.32
C ALA A 227 18.33 9.96 1.91
N GLU A 228 17.39 10.44 1.07
CA GLU A 228 16.02 10.77 1.51
C GLU A 228 15.25 9.51 1.96
N TYR A 229 15.47 8.37 1.31
CA TYR A 229 14.89 7.10 1.74
C TYR A 229 15.44 6.64 3.10
N GLU A 230 16.76 6.63 3.25
CA GLU A 230 17.43 6.26 4.51
C GLU A 230 17.03 7.19 5.66
N ALA A 231 16.95 8.50 5.40
CA ALA A 231 16.49 9.46 6.39
C ALA A 231 15.02 9.23 6.83
N PHE A 232 14.15 8.80 5.89
CA PHE A 232 12.77 8.47 6.20
C PHE A 232 12.63 7.19 7.02
N THR A 233 13.39 6.14 6.66
CA THR A 233 13.31 4.82 7.32
C THR A 233 14.12 4.73 8.62
N GLY A 234 14.86 5.75 8.99
CA GLY A 234 15.70 5.79 10.19
C GLY A 234 17.09 5.19 10.01
N GLY A 235 17.52 5.01 8.75
CA GLY A 235 18.76 4.32 8.39
C GLY A 235 18.59 2.80 8.42
N ILE A 236 19.35 2.11 7.58
CA ILE A 236 19.44 0.64 7.59
C ILE A 236 20.49 0.25 8.63
#